data_8c823ae9c4e7cd6d46d9c1db40ac0875
#
_entry.id   8c823ae9c4e7cd6d46d9c1db40ac0875
#
_cell.length_a   1.000
_cell.length_b   1.000
_cell.length_c   1.000
_cell.angle_alpha   90.00
_cell.angle_beta   90.00
_cell.angle_gamma   90.00
#
_symmetry.space_group_name_H-M   'P 1'
#
loop_
_entity.id
_entity.type
_entity.pdbx_description
1 polymer ?
#
loop_
_entity_poly.entity_id
_entity_poly.type
_entity_poly.pdbx_seq_one_letter_code
_entity_poly.pdbx_strand_id
1 'polypeptide(L)'
;MNDELELALNQLKDELDNSEIIQEYLSLKNSLENDEELKRLREEIARLTNENKSEEKEAILAIYNSHPIVVNYEQAREEVINLLKQIKDILSD
;
A
#
# COMPACT_ATOMS: atom_id res chain seq x y z
N MET A 1 -19.39 -13.84 27.02
CA MET A 1 -18.49 -12.69 26.94
C MET A 1 -17.63 -12.68 25.69
N ASN A 2 -17.02 -13.81 25.36
CA ASN A 2 -16.20 -13.91 24.17
C ASN A 2 -17.01 -13.83 22.85
N ASP A 3 -18.26 -14.25 22.91
CA ASP A 3 -19.12 -14.30 21.70
C ASP A 3 -19.44 -12.89 21.17
N GLU A 4 -19.68 -11.93 22.07
CA GLU A 4 -19.96 -10.55 21.66
C GLU A 4 -18.74 -9.90 21.04
N LEU A 5 -17.56 -10.12 21.60
CA LEU A 5 -16.31 -9.60 21.08
C LEU A 5 -15.98 -10.23 19.72
N GLU A 6 -16.14 -11.55 19.61
CA GLU A 6 -15.91 -12.25 18.36
C GLU A 6 -16.86 -11.78 17.25
N LEU A 7 -18.13 -11.54 17.60
CA LEU A 7 -19.12 -11.04 16.65
C LEU A 7 -18.73 -9.66 16.16
N ALA A 8 -18.32 -8.77 17.08
CA ALA A 8 -17.89 -7.42 16.74
C ALA A 8 -16.65 -7.43 15.84
N LEU A 9 -15.68 -8.29 16.14
CA LEU A 9 -14.46 -8.44 15.33
C LEU A 9 -14.78 -8.99 13.94
N ASN A 10 -15.69 -9.95 13.84
CA ASN A 10 -16.13 -10.49 12.55
C ASN A 10 -16.86 -9.45 11.71
N GLN A 11 -17.71 -8.63 12.33
CA GLN A 11 -18.38 -7.53 11.65
C GLN A 11 -17.39 -6.51 11.13
N LEU A 12 -16.38 -6.18 11.94
CA LEU A 12 -15.32 -5.26 11.55
C LEU A 12 -14.52 -5.81 10.38
N LYS A 13 -14.20 -7.08 10.40
CA LYS A 13 -13.48 -7.76 9.32
C LYS A 13 -14.32 -7.71 8.02
N ASP A 14 -15.61 -7.99 8.12
CA ASP A 14 -16.50 -7.95 6.96
C ASP A 14 -16.59 -6.54 6.38
N GLU A 15 -16.67 -5.51 7.23
CA GLU A 15 -16.68 -4.13 6.80
C GLU A 15 -15.37 -3.76 6.11
N LEU A 16 -14.23 -4.21 6.63
CA LEU A 16 -12.92 -3.98 6.03
C LEU A 16 -12.82 -4.68 4.67
N ASP A 17 -13.27 -5.93 4.58
CA ASP A 17 -13.22 -6.69 3.34
C ASP A 17 -14.10 -6.07 2.25
N ASN A 18 -15.18 -5.39 2.63
CA ASN A 18 -16.11 -4.71 1.71
C ASN A 18 -15.81 -3.22 1.54
N SER A 19 -14.79 -2.70 2.20
CA SER A 19 -14.44 -1.29 2.12
C SER A 19 -13.90 -0.94 0.74
N GLU A 20 -14.41 0.14 0.14
CA GLU A 20 -13.89 0.67 -1.12
C GLU A 20 -12.43 1.08 -0.99
N ILE A 21 -12.04 1.60 0.17
CA ILE A 21 -10.66 2.01 0.47
C ILE A 21 -9.73 0.80 0.37
N ILE A 22 -10.11 -0.32 0.99
CA ILE A 22 -9.31 -1.55 0.96
C ILE A 22 -9.27 -2.14 -0.45
N GLN A 23 -10.41 -2.17 -1.15
CA GLN A 23 -10.49 -2.70 -2.51
C GLN A 23 -9.63 -1.90 -3.48
N GLU A 24 -9.67 -0.58 -3.38
CA GLU A 24 -8.85 0.31 -4.20
C GLU A 24 -7.36 0.09 -3.93
N TYR A 25 -6.97 -0.02 -2.67
CA TYR A 25 -5.59 -0.30 -2.27
C TYR A 25 -5.10 -1.62 -2.87
N LEU A 26 -5.90 -2.69 -2.74
CA LEU A 26 -5.53 -4.02 -3.27
C LEU A 26 -5.43 -4.01 -4.80
N SER A 27 -6.33 -3.30 -5.47
CA SER A 27 -6.30 -3.16 -6.92
C SER A 27 -5.05 -2.43 -7.38
N LEU A 28 -4.70 -1.32 -6.72
CA LEU A 28 -3.50 -0.55 -7.04
C LEU A 28 -2.22 -1.32 -6.73
N LYS A 29 -2.21 -2.07 -5.63
CA LYS A 29 -1.09 -2.94 -5.28
C LYS A 29 -0.85 -3.99 -6.37
N ASN A 30 -1.93 -4.61 -6.85
CA ASN A 30 -1.86 -5.58 -7.94
C ASN A 30 -1.32 -4.94 -9.22
N SER A 31 -1.81 -3.75 -9.57
CA SER A 31 -1.34 -3.01 -10.73
C SER A 31 0.15 -2.66 -10.62
N LEU A 32 0.57 -2.23 -9.44
CA LEU A 32 1.96 -1.90 -9.16
C LEU A 32 2.88 -3.11 -9.34
N GLU A 33 2.47 -4.27 -8.83
CA GLU A 33 3.27 -5.51 -8.90
C GLU A 33 3.36 -6.07 -10.32
N ASN A 34 2.33 -5.85 -11.13
CA ASN A 34 2.22 -6.45 -12.47
C ASN A 34 2.58 -5.49 -13.62
N ASP A 35 2.85 -4.23 -13.33
CA ASP A 35 3.25 -3.27 -14.37
C ASP A 35 4.70 -3.53 -14.80
N GLU A 36 4.88 -3.73 -16.11
CA GLU A 36 6.18 -4.10 -16.67
C GLU A 36 7.20 -2.96 -16.57
N GLU A 37 6.77 -1.72 -16.75
CA GLU A 37 7.64 -0.55 -16.66
C GLU A 37 8.14 -0.38 -15.21
N LEU A 38 7.23 -0.49 -14.24
CA LEU A 38 7.57 -0.38 -12.82
C LEU A 38 8.48 -1.51 -12.38
N LYS A 39 8.26 -2.71 -12.90
CA LYS A 39 9.13 -3.86 -12.63
C LYS A 39 10.55 -3.59 -13.09
N ARG A 40 10.71 -3.07 -14.31
CA ARG A 40 12.03 -2.71 -14.84
C ARG A 40 12.70 -1.62 -14.00
N LEU A 41 11.93 -0.63 -13.59
CA LEU A 41 12.45 0.45 -12.73
C LEU A 41 12.93 -0.10 -11.39
N ARG A 42 12.18 -1.02 -10.77
CA ARG A 42 12.60 -1.66 -9.51
C ARG A 42 13.88 -2.47 -9.69
N GLU A 43 14.01 -3.21 -10.76
CA GLU A 43 15.21 -3.99 -11.08
C GLU A 43 16.41 -3.07 -11.29
N GLU A 44 16.21 -1.95 -11.97
CA GLU A 44 17.26 -0.95 -12.18
C GLU A 44 17.69 -0.30 -10.87
N ILE A 45 16.74 0.03 -9.99
CA ILE A 45 17.03 0.58 -8.67
C ILE A 45 17.87 -0.41 -7.85
N ALA A 46 17.51 -1.69 -7.87
CA ALA A 46 18.25 -2.74 -7.16
C ALA A 46 19.67 -2.87 -7.71
N ARG A 47 19.83 -2.84 -9.02
CA ARG A 47 21.15 -2.91 -9.68
C ARG A 47 22.01 -1.73 -9.26
N LEU A 48 21.47 -0.50 -9.33
CA LEU A 48 22.22 0.71 -8.96
C LEU A 48 22.58 0.75 -7.48
N THR A 49 21.71 0.19 -6.63
CA THR A 49 22.00 0.06 -5.20
C THR A 49 23.21 -0.85 -4.99
N ASN A 50 23.25 -1.99 -5.67
CA ASN A 50 24.35 -2.95 -5.56
C ASN A 50 25.67 -2.39 -6.12
N GLU A 51 25.59 -1.50 -7.12
CA GLU A 51 26.76 -0.88 -7.74
C GLU A 51 27.19 0.43 -7.04
N ASN A 52 26.48 0.84 -5.97
CA ASN A 52 26.74 2.07 -5.21
C ASN A 52 26.68 3.34 -6.07
N LYS A 53 25.80 3.37 -7.07
CA LYS A 53 25.60 4.51 -7.96
C LYS A 53 24.43 5.35 -7.49
N SER A 54 24.65 6.12 -6.41
CA SER A 54 23.56 6.85 -5.74
C SER A 54 22.93 7.96 -6.58
N GLU A 55 23.70 8.68 -7.40
CA GLU A 55 23.14 9.75 -8.25
C GLU A 55 22.20 9.18 -9.32
N GLU A 56 22.62 8.11 -9.99
CA GLU A 56 21.81 7.44 -11.00
C GLU A 56 20.57 6.81 -10.36
N LYS A 57 20.73 6.22 -9.17
CA LYS A 57 19.63 5.65 -8.41
C LYS A 57 18.58 6.69 -8.07
N GLU A 58 19.00 7.89 -7.62
CA GLU A 58 18.06 8.98 -7.29
C GLU A 58 17.26 9.42 -8.50
N ALA A 59 17.87 9.47 -9.68
CA ALA A 59 17.19 9.82 -10.93
C ALA A 59 16.11 8.78 -11.27
N ILE A 60 16.41 7.49 -11.14
CA ILE A 60 15.47 6.42 -11.39
C ILE A 60 14.35 6.39 -10.34
N LEU A 61 14.70 6.63 -9.07
CA LEU A 61 13.71 6.74 -7.98
C LEU A 61 12.71 7.88 -8.24
N ALA A 62 13.19 9.01 -8.75
CA ALA A 62 12.31 10.14 -9.08
C ALA A 62 11.30 9.74 -10.17
N ILE A 63 11.75 9.01 -11.19
CA ILE A 63 10.87 8.49 -12.25
C ILE A 63 9.84 7.52 -11.65
N TYR A 64 10.30 6.59 -10.84
CA TYR A 64 9.43 5.60 -10.18
C TYR A 64 8.37 6.29 -9.32
N ASN A 65 8.79 7.21 -8.47
CA ASN A 65 7.90 7.87 -7.51
C ASN A 65 6.92 8.84 -8.18
N SER A 66 7.17 9.28 -9.41
CA SER A 66 6.27 10.14 -10.18
C SER A 66 5.30 9.36 -11.07
N HIS A 67 5.45 8.05 -11.18
CA HIS A 67 4.57 7.22 -11.98
C HIS A 67 3.14 7.26 -11.39
N PRO A 68 2.10 7.44 -12.23
CA PRO A 68 0.72 7.56 -11.72
C PRO A 68 0.27 6.39 -10.85
N ILE A 69 0.63 5.16 -11.19
CA ILE A 69 0.29 3.98 -10.38
C ILE A 69 0.92 4.08 -9.00
N VAL A 70 2.19 4.50 -8.92
CA VAL A 70 2.91 4.64 -7.64
C VAL A 70 2.28 5.76 -6.79
N VAL A 71 1.99 6.91 -7.39
CA VAL A 71 1.35 8.04 -6.69
C VAL A 71 0.00 7.61 -6.12
N ASN A 72 -0.82 6.97 -6.93
CA ASN A 72 -2.15 6.53 -6.51
C ASN A 72 -2.07 5.43 -5.44
N TYR A 73 -1.12 4.51 -5.57
CA TYR A 73 -0.88 3.47 -4.57
C TYR A 73 -0.51 4.07 -3.21
N GLU A 74 0.40 5.04 -3.19
CA GLU A 74 0.83 5.69 -1.95
C GLU A 74 -0.32 6.43 -1.26
N GLN A 75 -1.18 7.10 -2.04
CA GLN A 75 -2.37 7.75 -1.50
C GLN A 75 -3.36 6.74 -0.91
N ALA A 76 -3.61 5.65 -1.63
CA ALA A 76 -4.49 4.59 -1.15
C ALA A 76 -3.94 3.92 0.10
N ARG A 77 -2.62 3.72 0.17
CA ARG A 77 -1.94 3.17 1.34
C ARG A 77 -2.14 4.07 2.57
N GLU A 78 -2.00 5.38 2.41
CA GLU A 78 -2.24 6.31 3.51
C GLU A 78 -3.69 6.27 4.00
N GLU A 79 -4.65 6.16 3.08
CA GLU A 79 -6.06 6.03 3.45
C GLU A 79 -6.32 4.76 4.25
N VAL A 80 -5.70 3.65 3.86
CA VAL A 80 -5.78 2.37 4.60
C VAL A 80 -5.19 2.53 6.00
N ILE A 81 -4.02 3.14 6.12
CA ILE A 81 -3.35 3.37 7.40
C ILE A 81 -4.24 4.22 8.31
N ASN A 82 -4.84 5.29 7.78
CA ASN A 82 -5.73 6.15 8.55
C ASN A 82 -6.98 5.41 9.00
N LEU A 83 -7.55 4.57 8.14
CA LEU A 83 -8.69 3.73 8.49
C LEU A 83 -8.35 2.78 9.64
N LEU A 84 -7.20 2.12 9.57
CA LEU A 84 -6.74 1.20 10.62
C LEU A 84 -6.49 1.93 11.94
N LYS A 85 -5.96 3.14 11.90
CA LYS A 85 -5.77 3.96 13.10
C LYS A 85 -7.09 4.33 13.75
N GLN A 86 -8.10 4.68 12.96
CA GLN A 86 -9.44 4.97 13.46
C GLN A 86 -10.05 3.77 14.16
N ILE A 87 -9.91 2.59 13.57
CA ILE A 87 -10.40 1.34 14.16
C ILE A 87 -9.67 1.04 15.46
N LYS A 88 -8.35 1.19 15.47
CA LYS A 88 -7.54 0.99 16.68
C LYS A 88 -7.99 1.91 17.80
N ASP A 89 -8.24 3.19 17.51
CA ASP A 89 -8.70 4.16 18.48
C ASP A 89 -10.06 3.78 19.07
N ILE A 90 -10.97 3.29 18.23
CA ILE A 90 -12.29 2.80 18.68
C ILE A 90 -12.13 1.59 19.59
N LEU A 91 -11.24 0.66 19.26
CA LEU A 91 -11.01 -0.56 20.04
C LEU A 91 -10.23 -0.30 21.33
N SER A 92 -9.49 0.80 21.42
CA SER A 92 -8.68 1.15 22.60
C SER A 92 -9.50 1.72 23.74
N ASP A 93 -10.70 2.19 23.47
CA ASP A 93 -11.61 2.71 24.46
C ASP A 93 -12.41 1.57 25.10
#